data_3261e911d654b8aa05989fdaff7ba0ab
#
_entry.id   3261e911d654b8aa05989fdaff7ba0ab
#
_cell.length_a   1.000
_cell.length_b   1.000
_cell.length_c   1.000
_cell.angle_alpha   90.00
_cell.angle_beta   90.00
_cell.angle_gamma   90.00
#
_symmetry.space_group_name_H-M   'P 1'
#
loop_
_entity.id
_entity.type
_entity.pdbx_description
1 polymer ?
#
loop_
_entity_poly.entity_id
_entity_poly.type
_entity_poly.pdbx_seq_one_letter_code
_entity_poly.pdbx_strand_id
1 'polypeptide(L)'
;MHKKNSFNDFVDATDCLRKEQWCDGRIFATGGSAGGLLMGAVANQAGSHYKGIGLHVPFVDALTTMLDETIPLTTNEWTQWGNPKESKEAYEYILSYSPYDNLTAKDYPAMLVTTGLWDSQVQYYEPAKFVARLRRLRTDAHPFLLHINMEAGHGGKSGRFERLQQAAREQAFFLDLAGVQK
;
A
#
# COMPACT_ATOMS: atom_id res chain seq x y z
N MET A 1 -7.29 -20.18 0.14
CA MET A 1 -6.13 -19.27 -0.03
C MET A 1 -6.10 -18.69 -1.46
N HIS A 2 -6.84 -17.61 -1.70
CA HIS A 2 -7.00 -17.04 -3.05
C HIS A 2 -6.70 -15.53 -3.09
N LYS A 3 -6.03 -15.00 -2.04
CA LYS A 3 -5.78 -13.54 -1.92
C LYS A 3 -4.98 -12.97 -3.08
N LYS A 4 -4.03 -13.74 -3.62
CA LYS A 4 -3.23 -13.32 -4.78
C LYS A 4 -4.05 -13.03 -6.03
N ASN A 5 -5.25 -13.63 -6.17
CA ASN A 5 -6.13 -13.33 -7.29
C ASN A 5 -6.46 -11.82 -7.34
N SER A 6 -6.73 -11.19 -6.17
CA SER A 6 -7.01 -9.75 -6.12
C SER A 6 -5.86 -8.89 -6.68
N PHE A 7 -4.61 -9.34 -6.50
CA PHE A 7 -3.44 -8.63 -7.01
C PHE A 7 -3.30 -8.84 -8.52
N ASN A 8 -3.46 -10.08 -8.97
CA ASN A 8 -3.39 -10.43 -10.39
C ASN A 8 -4.51 -9.74 -11.17
N ASP A 9 -5.76 -9.82 -10.70
CA ASP A 9 -6.92 -9.19 -11.33
C ASP A 9 -6.74 -7.67 -11.46
N PHE A 10 -6.12 -7.02 -10.46
CA PHE A 10 -5.85 -5.58 -10.50
C PHE A 10 -4.79 -5.25 -11.57
N VAL A 11 -3.74 -6.05 -11.68
CA VAL A 11 -2.70 -5.88 -12.71
C VAL A 11 -3.28 -6.18 -14.09
N ASP A 12 -4.05 -7.25 -14.26
CA ASP A 12 -4.69 -7.63 -15.52
C ASP A 12 -5.67 -6.55 -16.00
N ALA A 13 -6.45 -5.96 -15.09
CA ALA A 13 -7.31 -4.82 -15.40
C ALA A 13 -6.50 -3.61 -15.89
N THR A 14 -5.35 -3.33 -15.25
CA THR A 14 -4.44 -2.28 -15.68
C THR A 14 -3.87 -2.54 -17.07
N ASP A 15 -3.47 -3.77 -17.36
CA ASP A 15 -2.96 -4.17 -18.66
C ASP A 15 -4.03 -4.09 -19.74
N CYS A 16 -5.27 -4.43 -19.41
CA CYS A 16 -6.41 -4.23 -20.32
C CYS A 16 -6.59 -2.77 -20.69
N LEU A 17 -6.59 -1.85 -19.71
CA LEU A 17 -6.70 -0.41 -19.96
C LEU A 17 -5.59 0.13 -20.87
N ARG A 18 -4.38 -0.37 -20.69
CA ARG A 18 -3.22 0.00 -21.53
C ARG A 18 -3.35 -0.55 -22.94
N LYS A 19 -3.70 -1.82 -23.08
CA LYS A 19 -3.83 -2.53 -24.36
C LYS A 19 -4.94 -1.93 -25.22
N GLU A 20 -6.08 -1.64 -24.62
CA GLU A 20 -7.24 -1.05 -25.28
C GLU A 20 -7.09 0.47 -25.50
N GLN A 21 -5.94 1.04 -25.15
CA GLN A 21 -5.62 2.48 -25.34
C GLN A 21 -6.62 3.43 -24.65
N TRP A 22 -7.22 3.02 -23.54
CA TRP A 22 -8.12 3.87 -22.75
C TRP A 22 -7.40 4.99 -22.01
N CYS A 23 -6.07 4.94 -21.99
CA CYS A 23 -5.21 5.93 -21.34
C CYS A 23 -3.96 6.17 -22.20
N ASP A 24 -3.28 7.29 -21.94
CA ASP A 24 -2.02 7.66 -22.59
C ASP A 24 -0.77 7.02 -21.94
N GLY A 25 -0.96 5.97 -21.15
CA GLY A 25 0.08 5.28 -20.40
C GLY A 25 0.39 5.87 -19.04
N ARG A 26 -0.23 6.99 -18.66
CA ARG A 26 -0.11 7.59 -17.33
C ARG A 26 -1.16 7.01 -16.39
N ILE A 27 -0.86 5.88 -15.77
CA ILE A 27 -1.77 5.21 -14.83
C ILE A 27 -1.30 5.46 -13.41
N PHE A 28 -2.25 5.81 -12.56
CA PHE A 28 -2.08 5.98 -11.12
C PHE A 28 -2.98 4.98 -10.40
N ALA A 29 -2.51 4.48 -9.26
CA ALA A 29 -3.26 3.58 -8.42
C ALA A 29 -3.28 4.09 -6.99
N THR A 30 -4.37 3.88 -6.27
CA THR A 30 -4.47 4.26 -4.86
C THR A 30 -5.30 3.25 -4.08
N GLY A 31 -4.96 3.05 -2.82
CA GLY A 31 -5.68 2.16 -1.93
C GLY A 31 -5.32 2.36 -0.46
N GLY A 32 -6.28 2.06 0.41
CA GLY A 32 -6.12 2.22 1.85
C GLY A 32 -6.36 0.93 2.62
N SER A 33 -5.74 0.78 3.80
CA SER A 33 -5.89 -0.37 4.69
C SER A 33 -5.56 -1.68 3.96
N ALA A 34 -6.48 -2.62 3.85
CA ALA A 34 -6.34 -3.82 3.01
C ALA A 34 -6.13 -3.49 1.52
N GLY A 35 -6.71 -2.37 1.02
CA GLY A 35 -6.38 -1.83 -0.30
C GLY A 35 -4.96 -1.29 -0.39
N GLY A 36 -4.38 -0.84 0.71
CA GLY A 36 -2.97 -0.48 0.83
C GLY A 36 -2.05 -1.69 0.74
N LEU A 37 -2.47 -2.86 1.25
CA LEU A 37 -1.78 -4.14 1.01
C LEU A 37 -1.79 -4.47 -0.49
N LEU A 38 -2.95 -4.33 -1.15
CA LEU A 38 -3.05 -4.51 -2.61
C LEU A 38 -2.05 -3.59 -3.33
N MET A 39 -2.00 -2.30 -2.98
CA MET A 39 -1.06 -1.35 -3.59
C MET A 39 0.41 -1.73 -3.37
N GLY A 40 0.77 -2.16 -2.16
CA GLY A 40 2.11 -2.63 -1.85
C GLY A 40 2.50 -3.89 -2.63
N ALA A 41 1.58 -4.86 -2.74
CA ALA A 41 1.78 -6.08 -3.53
C ALA A 41 1.92 -5.77 -5.02
N VAL A 42 1.08 -4.89 -5.56
CA VAL A 42 1.12 -4.44 -6.96
C VAL A 42 2.41 -3.67 -7.25
N ALA A 43 2.90 -2.82 -6.34
CA ALA A 43 4.19 -2.15 -6.48
C ALA A 43 5.35 -3.16 -6.55
N ASN A 44 5.28 -4.26 -5.78
CA ASN A 44 6.25 -5.33 -5.84
C ASN A 44 6.14 -6.16 -7.12
N GLN A 45 4.94 -6.42 -7.63
CA GLN A 45 4.69 -7.31 -8.75
C GLN A 45 4.83 -6.60 -10.12
N ALA A 46 4.24 -5.42 -10.25
CA ALA A 46 4.03 -4.73 -11.51
C ALA A 46 4.20 -3.20 -11.40
N GLY A 47 5.12 -2.73 -10.54
CA GLY A 47 5.32 -1.30 -10.28
C GLY A 47 5.55 -0.44 -11.53
N SER A 48 6.21 -0.99 -12.55
CA SER A 48 6.48 -0.30 -13.81
C SER A 48 5.23 0.03 -14.64
N HIS A 49 4.07 -0.55 -14.30
CA HIS A 49 2.79 -0.24 -14.96
C HIS A 49 2.20 1.10 -14.50
N TYR A 50 2.69 1.64 -13.39
CA TYR A 50 2.12 2.82 -12.73
C TYR A 50 3.10 3.98 -12.72
N LYS A 51 2.60 5.17 -13.00
CA LYS A 51 3.34 6.42 -12.87
C LYS A 51 3.50 6.83 -11.39
N GLY A 52 2.48 6.53 -10.59
CA GLY A 52 2.47 6.77 -9.16
C GLY A 52 1.47 5.92 -8.42
N ILE A 53 1.77 5.60 -7.15
CA ILE A 53 0.91 4.80 -6.28
C ILE A 53 0.72 5.52 -4.93
N GLY A 54 -0.56 5.67 -4.53
CA GLY A 54 -0.96 6.13 -3.21
C GLY A 54 -1.25 4.96 -2.26
N LEU A 55 -0.60 4.94 -1.10
CA LEU A 55 -0.83 3.96 -0.05
C LEU A 55 -1.30 4.67 1.21
N HIS A 56 -2.56 4.48 1.60
CA HIS A 56 -3.15 5.14 2.77
C HIS A 56 -3.37 4.14 3.90
N VAL A 57 -2.84 4.45 5.09
CA VAL A 57 -2.90 3.56 6.27
C VAL A 57 -2.68 2.09 5.89
N PRO A 58 -1.63 1.77 5.10
CA PRO A 58 -1.54 0.53 4.34
C PRO A 58 -1.12 -0.65 5.21
N PHE A 59 -1.83 -1.76 5.08
CA PHE A 59 -1.53 -3.04 5.71
C PHE A 59 -0.39 -3.76 4.97
N VAL A 60 0.85 -3.30 5.18
CA VAL A 60 2.02 -3.72 4.38
C VAL A 60 2.96 -4.69 5.06
N ASP A 61 2.83 -4.91 6.37
CA ASP A 61 3.60 -5.90 7.14
C ASP A 61 2.68 -7.04 7.61
N ALA A 62 1.97 -7.63 6.66
CA ALA A 62 0.85 -8.54 6.91
C ALA A 62 1.26 -9.78 7.73
N LEU A 63 2.43 -10.34 7.47
CA LEU A 63 2.87 -11.53 8.19
C LEU A 63 3.16 -11.21 9.66
N THR A 64 3.92 -10.16 9.95
CA THR A 64 4.25 -9.79 11.33
C THR A 64 3.00 -9.44 12.11
N THR A 65 2.08 -8.68 11.51
CA THR A 65 0.81 -8.30 12.16
C THR A 65 -0.06 -9.52 12.43
N MET A 66 -0.19 -10.47 11.50
CA MET A 66 -0.98 -11.69 11.72
C MET A 66 -0.35 -12.65 12.74
N LEU A 67 0.93 -12.48 13.09
CA LEU A 67 1.59 -13.22 14.17
C LEU A 67 1.41 -12.56 15.55
N ASP A 68 0.97 -11.32 15.64
CA ASP A 68 0.85 -10.54 16.87
C ASP A 68 -0.61 -10.45 17.34
N GLU A 69 -0.99 -11.31 18.29
CA GLU A 69 -2.33 -11.36 18.90
C GLU A 69 -2.66 -10.13 19.75
N THR A 70 -1.68 -9.31 20.10
CA THR A 70 -1.89 -8.09 20.88
C THR A 70 -2.49 -6.96 20.05
N ILE A 71 -2.41 -7.07 18.72
CA ILE A 71 -3.03 -6.12 17.80
C ILE A 71 -4.53 -6.41 17.71
N PRO A 72 -5.40 -5.41 17.93
CA PRO A 72 -6.85 -5.63 18.14
C PRO A 72 -7.59 -6.37 17.03
N LEU A 73 -7.17 -6.22 15.77
CA LEU A 73 -7.85 -6.88 14.65
C LEU A 73 -7.29 -8.27 14.32
N THR A 74 -6.07 -8.60 14.73
CA THR A 74 -5.35 -9.80 14.27
C THR A 74 -6.16 -11.08 14.42
N THR A 75 -6.64 -11.37 15.64
CA THR A 75 -7.35 -12.62 15.91
C THR A 75 -8.69 -12.71 15.16
N ASN A 76 -9.36 -11.58 15.00
CA ASN A 76 -10.64 -11.50 14.28
C ASN A 76 -10.47 -11.72 12.76
N GLU A 77 -9.31 -11.35 12.24
CA GLU A 77 -9.04 -11.41 10.81
C GLU A 77 -8.35 -12.69 10.34
N TRP A 78 -7.98 -13.60 11.23
CA TRP A 78 -7.44 -14.90 10.87
C TRP A 78 -8.36 -15.72 9.95
N THR A 79 -9.67 -15.50 10.04
CA THR A 79 -10.64 -16.14 9.12
C THR A 79 -10.49 -15.64 7.68
N GLN A 80 -9.97 -14.43 7.47
CA GLN A 80 -9.80 -13.81 6.16
C GLN A 80 -8.39 -14.01 5.60
N TRP A 81 -7.36 -13.86 6.45
CA TRP A 81 -5.95 -13.93 6.03
C TRP A 81 -5.32 -15.30 6.25
N GLY A 82 -5.84 -16.08 7.18
CA GLY A 82 -5.24 -17.30 7.72
C GLY A 82 -4.55 -17.05 9.05
N ASN A 83 -4.42 -18.11 9.87
CA ASN A 83 -3.68 -18.06 11.13
C ASN A 83 -2.25 -18.61 10.94
N PRO A 84 -1.22 -17.74 10.82
CA PRO A 84 0.15 -18.16 10.58
C PRO A 84 0.82 -18.78 11.82
N LYS A 85 0.21 -18.66 13.01
CA LYS A 85 0.72 -19.28 14.24
C LYS A 85 0.38 -20.77 14.32
N GLU A 86 -0.76 -21.14 13.78
CA GLU A 86 -1.27 -22.51 13.85
C GLU A 86 -1.05 -23.30 12.55
N SER A 87 -0.89 -22.61 11.43
CA SER A 87 -0.75 -23.24 10.11
C SER A 87 0.51 -22.75 9.39
N LYS A 88 1.45 -23.67 9.18
CA LYS A 88 2.62 -23.42 8.33
C LYS A 88 2.22 -23.02 6.91
N GLU A 89 1.17 -23.62 6.38
CA GLU A 89 0.65 -23.27 5.05
C GLU A 89 0.15 -21.82 5.00
N ALA A 90 -0.58 -21.39 6.03
CA ALA A 90 -1.01 -19.99 6.15
C ALA A 90 0.18 -19.03 6.28
N TYR A 91 1.17 -19.40 7.08
CA TYR A 91 2.40 -18.63 7.23
C TYR A 91 3.12 -18.44 5.88
N GLU A 92 3.40 -19.52 5.18
CA GLU A 92 4.09 -19.50 3.88
C GLU A 92 3.28 -18.74 2.83
N TYR A 93 1.95 -18.89 2.86
CA TYR A 93 1.07 -18.18 1.95
C TYR A 93 1.08 -16.66 2.20
N ILE A 94 0.93 -16.20 3.45
CA ILE A 94 0.99 -14.78 3.80
C ILE A 94 2.38 -14.22 3.47
N LEU A 95 3.45 -14.91 3.84
CA LEU A 95 4.82 -14.52 3.52
C LEU A 95 5.00 -14.28 2.02
N SER A 96 4.38 -15.11 1.18
CA SER A 96 4.53 -15.05 -0.27
C SER A 96 3.91 -13.82 -0.93
N TYR A 97 3.14 -12.99 -0.20
CA TYR A 97 2.55 -11.76 -0.73
C TYR A 97 2.66 -10.56 0.21
N SER A 98 3.07 -10.73 1.46
CA SER A 98 3.25 -9.61 2.40
C SER A 98 4.19 -8.56 1.80
N PRO A 99 3.72 -7.33 1.57
CA PRO A 99 4.49 -6.34 0.81
C PRO A 99 5.86 -6.05 1.38
N TYR A 100 5.96 -5.91 2.71
CA TYR A 100 7.21 -5.65 3.42
C TYR A 100 8.24 -6.76 3.20
N ASP A 101 7.81 -8.02 3.25
CA ASP A 101 8.68 -9.18 3.15
C ASP A 101 9.19 -9.40 1.72
N ASN A 102 8.41 -8.98 0.72
CA ASN A 102 8.71 -9.15 -0.70
C ASN A 102 9.37 -7.93 -1.35
N LEU A 103 9.86 -6.96 -0.56
CA LEU A 103 10.68 -5.87 -1.09
C LEU A 103 12.02 -6.37 -1.60
N THR A 104 12.37 -5.98 -2.82
CA THR A 104 13.64 -6.34 -3.49
C THR A 104 14.36 -5.11 -4.02
N ALA A 105 15.65 -5.25 -4.33
CA ALA A 105 16.42 -4.18 -4.97
C ALA A 105 16.03 -4.06 -6.46
N LYS A 106 15.25 -3.03 -6.78
CA LYS A 106 14.78 -2.69 -8.15
C LYS A 106 14.20 -1.29 -8.19
N ASP A 107 13.80 -0.87 -9.38
CA ASP A 107 13.05 0.36 -9.58
C ASP A 107 11.59 0.20 -9.14
N TYR A 108 11.09 1.22 -8.45
CA TYR A 108 9.70 1.35 -8.01
C TYR A 108 9.06 2.61 -8.58
N PRO A 109 7.74 2.67 -8.72
CA PRO A 109 7.06 3.91 -9.14
C PRO A 109 7.22 5.01 -8.09
N ALA A 110 6.83 6.23 -8.45
CA ALA A 110 6.63 7.26 -7.44
C ALA A 110 5.55 6.83 -6.43
N MET A 111 5.78 7.06 -5.14
CA MET A 111 4.85 6.60 -4.11
C MET A 111 4.58 7.68 -3.05
N LEU A 112 3.32 7.81 -2.69
CA LEU A 112 2.87 8.58 -1.52
C LEU A 112 2.30 7.61 -0.49
N VAL A 113 2.96 7.52 0.66
CA VAL A 113 2.50 6.70 1.79
C VAL A 113 1.98 7.62 2.89
N THR A 114 0.76 7.38 3.36
CA THR A 114 0.19 8.18 4.47
C THR A 114 -0.29 7.27 5.59
N THR A 115 -0.12 7.70 6.84
CA THR A 115 -0.60 6.98 8.03
C THR A 115 -0.92 7.94 9.16
N GLY A 116 -1.59 7.45 10.19
CA GLY A 116 -1.86 8.18 11.44
C GLY A 116 -1.08 7.58 12.62
N LEU A 117 -0.52 8.43 13.47
CA LEU A 117 0.24 7.97 14.64
C LEU A 117 -0.63 7.11 15.60
N TRP A 118 -1.91 7.45 15.70
CA TRP A 118 -2.89 6.80 16.59
C TRP A 118 -3.76 5.78 15.88
N ASP A 119 -3.25 5.20 14.79
CA ASP A 119 -3.95 4.15 14.07
C ASP A 119 -3.98 2.87 14.91
N SER A 120 -5.19 2.46 15.31
CA SER A 120 -5.44 1.26 16.12
C SER A 120 -5.76 0.02 15.30
N GLN A 121 -5.89 0.15 13.98
CA GLN A 121 -6.22 -0.95 13.07
C GLN A 121 -5.00 -1.43 12.30
N VAL A 122 -4.29 -0.48 11.67
CA VAL A 122 -3.00 -0.73 11.01
C VAL A 122 -1.96 0.16 11.67
N GLN A 123 -1.11 -0.43 12.47
CA GLN A 123 -0.16 0.29 13.29
C GLN A 123 0.78 1.17 12.44
N TYR A 124 0.99 2.42 12.85
CA TYR A 124 1.79 3.40 12.09
C TYR A 124 3.20 2.91 11.74
N TYR A 125 3.74 2.00 12.53
CA TYR A 125 5.08 1.47 12.30
C TYR A 125 5.15 0.49 11.10
N GLU A 126 4.04 -0.11 10.66
CA GLU A 126 4.02 -0.93 9.46
C GLU A 126 4.44 -0.13 8.22
N PRO A 127 3.72 0.95 7.83
CA PRO A 127 4.15 1.79 6.73
C PRO A 127 5.49 2.49 6.98
N ALA A 128 5.83 2.84 8.22
CA ALA A 128 7.11 3.45 8.53
C ALA A 128 8.29 2.48 8.27
N LYS A 129 8.18 1.22 8.70
CA LYS A 129 9.15 0.16 8.41
C LYS A 129 9.26 -0.12 6.91
N PHE A 130 8.11 -0.24 6.24
CA PHE A 130 8.04 -0.45 4.79
C PHE A 130 8.81 0.65 4.05
N VAL A 131 8.53 1.91 4.36
CA VAL A 131 9.21 3.06 3.74
C VAL A 131 10.71 3.05 4.05
N ALA A 132 11.11 2.78 5.29
CA ALA A 132 12.51 2.75 5.68
C ALA A 132 13.28 1.66 4.93
N ARG A 133 12.71 0.44 4.81
CA ARG A 133 13.31 -0.66 4.08
C ARG A 133 13.37 -0.39 2.58
N LEU A 134 12.27 0.10 2.00
CA LEU A 134 12.20 0.38 0.57
C LEU A 134 13.18 1.48 0.15
N ARG A 135 13.37 2.53 0.96
CA ARG A 135 14.38 3.58 0.70
C ARG A 135 15.81 3.03 0.57
N ARG A 136 16.10 1.93 1.21
CA ARG A 136 17.43 1.27 1.13
C ARG A 136 17.56 0.33 -0.06
N LEU A 137 16.45 -0.17 -0.58
CA LEU A 137 16.43 -1.20 -1.63
C LEU A 137 16.20 -0.63 -3.01
N ARG A 138 15.39 0.43 -3.12
CA ARG A 138 15.05 1.01 -4.43
C ARG A 138 16.27 1.57 -5.16
N THR A 139 16.30 1.38 -6.47
CA THR A 139 17.40 1.80 -7.35
C THR A 139 17.07 3.01 -8.21
N ASP A 140 15.80 3.43 -8.22
CA ASP A 140 15.28 4.59 -8.93
C ASP A 140 15.41 5.89 -8.12
N ALA A 141 15.10 7.03 -8.76
CA ALA A 141 15.07 8.37 -8.17
C ALA A 141 13.67 8.99 -8.15
N HIS A 142 12.60 8.20 -8.33
CA HIS A 142 11.23 8.71 -8.32
C HIS A 142 10.84 9.26 -6.94
N PRO A 143 9.94 10.25 -6.85
CA PRO A 143 9.44 10.76 -5.58
C PRO A 143 8.89 9.64 -4.68
N PHE A 144 9.37 9.59 -3.44
CA PHE A 144 8.90 8.63 -2.43
C PHE A 144 8.69 9.32 -1.10
N LEU A 145 7.43 9.59 -0.79
CA LEU A 145 7.00 10.43 0.32
C LEU A 145 6.30 9.60 1.40
N LEU A 146 6.60 9.91 2.65
CA LEU A 146 5.87 9.42 3.82
C LEU A 146 5.28 10.61 4.57
N HIS A 147 3.98 10.59 4.79
CA HIS A 147 3.29 11.55 5.65
C HIS A 147 2.63 10.83 6.84
N ILE A 148 3.05 11.17 8.05
CA ILE A 148 2.44 10.68 9.28
C ILE A 148 1.62 11.81 9.90
N ASN A 149 0.30 11.62 10.01
CA ASN A 149 -0.54 12.54 10.75
C ASN A 149 -0.41 12.25 12.25
N MET A 150 0.17 13.18 12.99
CA MET A 150 0.49 13.03 14.42
C MET A 150 -0.75 13.07 15.33
N GLU A 151 -1.91 13.45 14.80
CA GLU A 151 -3.16 13.63 15.55
C GLU A 151 -4.28 12.70 15.10
N ALA A 152 -4.04 11.85 14.11
CA ALA A 152 -5.06 11.03 13.51
C ALA A 152 -4.85 9.52 13.73
N GLY A 153 -5.96 8.78 13.72
CA GLY A 153 -6.01 7.33 13.64
C GLY A 153 -6.32 6.83 12.22
N HIS A 154 -6.86 5.60 12.12
CA HIS A 154 -7.14 4.91 10.86
C HIS A 154 -8.06 5.69 9.90
N GLY A 155 -9.10 6.33 10.42
CA GLY A 155 -10.05 7.11 9.63
C GLY A 155 -9.60 8.53 9.27
N GLY A 156 -8.36 8.90 9.61
CA GLY A 156 -7.88 10.27 9.46
C GLY A 156 -8.35 11.18 10.59
N LYS A 157 -8.04 12.47 10.49
CA LYS A 157 -8.49 13.48 11.44
C LYS A 157 -9.97 13.81 11.19
N SER A 158 -10.73 13.96 12.28
CA SER A 158 -12.12 14.38 12.20
C SER A 158 -12.23 15.80 11.66
N GLY A 159 -13.19 16.03 10.79
CA GLY A 159 -13.48 17.35 10.23
C GLY A 159 -13.55 17.35 8.71
N ARG A 160 -14.48 18.13 8.18
CA ARG A 160 -14.73 18.24 6.73
C ARG A 160 -13.50 18.73 5.97
N PHE A 161 -12.84 19.74 6.49
CA PHE A 161 -11.69 20.36 5.81
C PHE A 161 -10.42 19.50 5.88
N GLU A 162 -10.25 18.71 6.93
CA GLU A 162 -9.13 17.79 7.05
C GLU A 162 -9.16 16.69 5.98
N ARG A 163 -10.35 16.15 5.69
CA ARG A 163 -10.52 15.17 4.60
C ARG A 163 -10.21 15.78 3.25
N LEU A 164 -10.62 17.03 3.02
CA LEU A 164 -10.29 17.75 1.79
C LEU A 164 -8.79 18.00 1.64
N GLN A 165 -8.08 18.30 2.73
CA GLN A 165 -6.62 18.46 2.71
C GLN A 165 -5.90 17.15 2.39
N GLN A 166 -6.38 16.02 2.92
CA GLN A 166 -5.83 14.70 2.60
C GLN A 166 -6.02 14.37 1.11
N ALA A 167 -7.23 14.56 0.60
CA ALA A 167 -7.53 14.37 -0.82
C ALA A 167 -6.70 15.32 -1.71
N ALA A 168 -6.60 16.59 -1.32
CA ALA A 168 -5.80 17.58 -2.06
C ALA A 168 -4.31 17.21 -2.14
N ARG A 169 -3.75 16.63 -1.07
CA ARG A 169 -2.36 16.16 -1.05
C ARG A 169 -2.14 15.04 -2.07
N GLU A 170 -3.02 14.06 -2.09
CA GLU A 170 -2.95 12.96 -3.05
C GLU A 170 -3.11 13.45 -4.48
N GLN A 171 -4.13 14.28 -4.72
CA GLN A 171 -4.36 14.86 -6.04
C GLN A 171 -3.18 15.71 -6.51
N ALA A 172 -2.61 16.54 -5.64
CA ALA A 172 -1.43 17.33 -5.96
C ALA A 172 -0.24 16.45 -6.35
N PHE A 173 -0.02 15.35 -5.63
CA PHE A 173 1.04 14.39 -5.95
C PHE A 173 0.83 13.75 -7.32
N PHE A 174 -0.38 13.30 -7.64
CA PHE A 174 -0.65 12.68 -8.93
C PHE A 174 -0.64 13.69 -10.09
N LEU A 175 -1.16 14.90 -9.90
CA LEU A 175 -1.14 15.95 -10.92
C LEU A 175 0.29 16.40 -11.25
N ASP A 176 1.15 16.52 -10.24
CA ASP A 176 2.57 16.83 -10.44
C ASP A 176 3.26 15.74 -11.29
N LEU A 177 3.06 14.48 -10.95
CA LEU A 177 3.58 13.35 -11.71
C LEU A 177 2.99 13.26 -13.13
N ALA A 178 1.76 13.71 -13.32
CA ALA A 178 1.12 13.78 -14.63
C ALA A 178 1.64 14.94 -15.49
N GLY A 179 2.44 15.84 -14.92
CA GLY A 179 2.95 17.03 -15.61
C GLY A 179 1.88 18.10 -15.83
N VAL A 180 0.81 18.12 -15.06
CA VAL A 180 -0.22 19.16 -15.12
C VAL A 180 0.33 20.41 -14.42
N GLN A 181 0.64 21.43 -15.20
CA GLN A 181 1.04 22.74 -14.68
C GLN A 181 -0.19 23.54 -14.21
N LYS A 182 0.02 24.35 -13.16
CA LYS A 182 -1.01 25.30 -12.66
C LYS A 182 -1.28 26.40 -13.66
#